data_e4adbd81dc28233881f8d9e562a7a67b
#
_entry.id   e4adbd81dc28233881f8d9e562a7a67b
#
_cell.length_a   1.000
_cell.length_b   1.000
_cell.length_c   1.000
_cell.angle_alpha   90.00
_cell.angle_beta   90.00
_cell.angle_gamma   90.00
#
_symmetry.space_group_name_H-M   'P 1'
#
loop_
_entity.id
_entity.type
_entity.pdbx_description
1 polymer ?
#
loop_
_entity_poly.entity_id
_entity_poly.type
_entity_poly.pdbx_seq_one_letter_code
_entity_poly.pdbx_strand_id
1 'polypeptide(L)'
;MVSDSRLLSKLGSEAFKDIRSDIEMHIPTRFEAKIDVIIELGRDNFDFSMSDDPTGASNFIRDTINFLSNNLKTLSKLSQRVQETTLFSVCLFLNRSLMDWLTGDIDDPSIITQNALRQLLLDLNYLEHFAAETLPNSNDTNASEAFVQVC
;
A
#
# COMPACT_ATOMS: atom_id res chain seq x y z
N MET A 1 -51.62 -3.75 6.49
CA MET A 1 -50.69 -3.59 7.63
C MET A 1 -49.41 -4.40 7.53
N VAL A 2 -49.40 -5.58 6.92
CA VAL A 2 -48.19 -6.39 6.75
C VAL A 2 -47.25 -5.84 5.66
N SER A 3 -47.76 -5.04 4.71
CA SER A 3 -46.98 -4.46 3.60
C SER A 3 -46.02 -3.37 4.05
N ASP A 4 -46.40 -2.52 5.00
CA ASP A 4 -45.60 -1.37 5.42
C ASP A 4 -44.39 -1.74 6.27
N SER A 5 -44.50 -2.76 7.12
CA SER A 5 -43.37 -3.22 7.93
C SER A 5 -42.27 -3.86 7.07
N ARG A 6 -42.63 -4.54 5.99
CA ARG A 6 -41.66 -5.10 5.02
C ARG A 6 -40.97 -4.01 4.22
N LEU A 7 -41.70 -2.95 3.84
CA LEU A 7 -41.12 -1.81 3.13
C LEU A 7 -40.13 -1.04 4.03
N LEU A 8 -40.49 -0.78 5.28
CA LEU A 8 -39.61 -0.10 6.24
C LEU A 8 -38.36 -0.93 6.55
N SER A 9 -38.50 -2.24 6.71
CA SER A 9 -37.37 -3.15 6.89
C SER A 9 -36.43 -3.16 5.66
N LYS A 10 -36.98 -3.16 4.46
CA LYS A 10 -36.23 -3.13 3.21
C LYS A 10 -35.49 -1.81 3.03
N LEU A 11 -36.16 -0.68 3.26
CA LEU A 11 -35.56 0.67 3.19
C LEU A 11 -34.46 0.84 4.23
N GLY A 12 -34.65 0.36 5.46
CA GLY A 12 -33.61 0.38 6.48
C GLY A 12 -32.39 -0.47 6.09
N SER A 13 -32.63 -1.67 5.54
CA SER A 13 -31.54 -2.55 5.07
C SER A 13 -30.75 -1.92 3.91
N GLU A 14 -31.42 -1.24 2.98
CA GLU A 14 -30.77 -0.56 1.86
C GLU A 14 -29.93 0.63 2.34
N ALA A 15 -30.45 1.45 3.26
CA ALA A 15 -29.71 2.56 3.84
C ALA A 15 -28.41 2.09 4.55
N PHE A 16 -28.45 0.99 5.29
CA PHE A 16 -27.25 0.42 5.90
C PHE A 16 -26.27 -0.16 4.89
N LYS A 17 -26.74 -0.69 3.76
CA LYS A 17 -25.87 -1.15 2.67
C LYS A 17 -25.13 0.02 2.02
N ASP A 18 -25.81 1.13 1.81
CA ASP A 18 -25.22 2.33 1.22
C ASP A 18 -24.13 2.91 2.14
N ILE A 19 -24.43 3.04 3.44
CA ILE A 19 -23.44 3.49 4.43
C ILE A 19 -22.23 2.54 4.48
N ARG A 20 -22.46 1.24 4.45
CA ARG A 20 -21.37 0.27 4.40
C ARG A 20 -20.51 0.44 3.16
N SER A 21 -21.13 0.58 1.99
CA SER A 21 -20.43 0.79 0.72
C SER A 21 -19.58 2.06 0.76
N ASP A 22 -20.11 3.15 1.31
CA ASP A 22 -19.38 4.41 1.47
C ASP A 22 -18.16 4.24 2.39
N ILE A 23 -18.32 3.56 3.51
CA ILE A 23 -17.22 3.28 4.44
C ILE A 23 -16.16 2.42 3.75
N GLU A 24 -16.55 1.36 3.04
CA GLU A 24 -15.65 0.45 2.34
C GLU A 24 -14.83 1.16 1.27
N MET A 25 -15.42 2.14 0.55
CA MET A 25 -14.70 2.95 -0.44
C MET A 25 -13.64 3.88 0.17
N HIS A 26 -13.81 4.28 1.43
CA HIS A 26 -12.85 5.16 2.11
C HIS A 26 -11.65 4.42 2.73
N ILE A 27 -11.74 3.09 2.87
CA ILE A 27 -10.66 2.30 3.49
C ILE A 27 -9.35 2.43 2.71
N PRO A 28 -9.28 2.19 1.39
CA PRO A 28 -8.05 2.33 0.62
C PRO A 28 -7.42 3.72 0.77
N THR A 29 -8.21 4.77 0.62
CA THR A 29 -7.74 6.16 0.73
C THR A 29 -7.09 6.48 2.08
N ARG A 30 -7.60 5.89 3.16
CA ARG A 30 -7.01 6.06 4.49
C ARG A 30 -5.67 5.33 4.63
N PHE A 31 -5.53 4.17 4.02
CA PHE A 31 -4.25 3.47 3.97
C PHE A 31 -3.23 4.27 3.17
N GLU A 32 -3.62 4.72 1.98
CA GLU A 32 -2.78 5.54 1.10
C GLU A 32 -2.28 6.80 1.81
N ALA A 33 -3.17 7.56 2.46
CA ALA A 33 -2.80 8.77 3.18
C ALA A 33 -1.80 8.51 4.31
N LYS A 34 -1.89 7.38 5.00
CA LYS A 34 -0.93 7.03 6.05
C LYS A 34 0.41 6.60 5.49
N ILE A 35 0.40 5.85 4.40
CA ILE A 35 1.62 5.41 3.71
C ILE A 35 2.34 6.61 3.11
N ASP A 36 1.60 7.55 2.54
CA ASP A 36 2.16 8.79 1.99
C ASP A 36 3.01 9.54 3.01
N VAL A 37 2.49 9.73 4.21
CA VAL A 37 3.25 10.36 5.32
C VAL A 37 4.53 9.59 5.66
N ILE A 38 4.49 8.25 5.63
CA ILE A 38 5.66 7.43 5.94
C ILE A 38 6.70 7.55 4.83
N ILE A 39 6.28 7.56 3.57
CA ILE A 39 7.16 7.69 2.41
C ILE A 39 7.78 9.09 2.36
N GLU A 40 7.00 10.14 2.59
CA GLU A 40 7.52 11.52 2.65
C GLU A 40 8.62 11.67 3.71
N LEU A 41 8.39 11.14 4.91
CA LEU A 41 9.41 11.11 5.97
C LEU A 41 10.65 10.31 5.56
N GLY A 42 10.46 9.21 4.85
CA GLY A 42 11.56 8.40 4.31
C GLY A 42 12.37 9.16 3.29
N ARG A 43 11.69 9.83 2.39
CA ARG A 43 12.27 10.65 1.33
C ARG A 43 13.14 11.78 1.88
N ASP A 44 12.63 12.50 2.87
CA ASP A 44 13.34 13.61 3.51
C ASP A 44 14.59 13.16 4.26
N ASN A 45 14.65 11.90 4.68
CA ASN A 45 15.75 11.35 5.47
C ASN A 45 16.64 10.38 4.67
N PHE A 46 16.38 10.15 3.39
CA PHE A 46 17.19 9.24 2.57
C PHE A 46 18.48 9.92 2.12
N ASP A 47 19.60 9.30 2.41
CA ASP A 47 20.92 9.79 2.02
C ASP A 47 21.37 9.17 0.68
N PHE A 48 21.21 9.92 -0.40
CA PHE A 48 21.67 9.52 -1.73
C PHE A 48 23.20 9.47 -1.86
N SER A 49 23.92 10.10 -0.94
CA SER A 49 25.38 10.15 -0.89
C SER A 49 26.00 9.14 0.08
N MET A 50 25.19 8.22 0.63
CA MET A 50 25.66 7.26 1.63
C MET A 50 26.91 6.50 1.19
N SER A 51 27.86 6.39 2.12
CA SER A 51 29.15 5.70 1.92
C SER A 51 29.14 4.27 2.48
N ASP A 52 28.27 4.01 3.45
CA ASP A 52 28.21 2.72 4.13
C ASP A 52 27.39 1.70 3.34
N ASP A 53 27.77 0.43 3.44
CA ASP A 53 27.00 -0.65 2.83
C ASP A 53 25.65 -0.83 3.58
N PRO A 54 24.54 -1.00 2.86
CA PRO A 54 23.25 -1.23 3.48
C PRO A 54 23.21 -2.59 4.18
N THR A 55 22.72 -2.61 5.40
CA THR A 55 22.62 -3.83 6.23
C THR A 55 21.21 -4.37 6.36
N GLY A 56 20.21 -3.63 5.90
CA GLY A 56 18.79 -4.01 5.99
C GLY A 56 17.91 -2.97 5.31
N ALA A 57 16.61 -3.21 5.32
CA ALA A 57 15.66 -2.26 4.76
C ALA A 57 15.69 -0.91 5.49
N SER A 58 15.46 0.16 4.77
CA SER A 58 15.30 1.51 5.32
C SER A 58 14.19 1.56 6.36
N ASN A 59 14.28 2.51 7.28
CA ASN A 59 13.30 2.67 8.35
C ASN A 59 11.88 2.86 7.79
N PHE A 60 11.72 3.71 6.79
CA PHE A 60 10.40 3.98 6.21
C PHE A 60 9.79 2.75 5.53
N ILE A 61 10.59 1.87 4.93
CA ILE A 61 10.11 0.59 4.38
C ILE A 61 9.66 -0.35 5.50
N ARG A 62 10.45 -0.45 6.58
CA ARG A 62 10.06 -1.24 7.76
C ARG A 62 8.79 -0.71 8.41
N ASP A 63 8.65 0.61 8.51
CA ASP A 63 7.47 1.26 9.08
C ASP A 63 6.23 1.04 8.20
N THR A 64 6.39 1.09 6.88
CA THR A 64 5.33 0.76 5.92
C THR A 64 4.87 -0.69 6.07
N ILE A 65 5.81 -1.64 6.10
CA ILE A 65 5.51 -3.07 6.26
C ILE A 65 4.84 -3.33 7.62
N ASN A 66 5.34 -2.73 8.69
CA ASN A 66 4.74 -2.84 10.02
C ASN A 66 3.32 -2.28 10.07
N PHE A 67 3.11 -1.11 9.48
CA PHE A 67 1.78 -0.51 9.38
C PHE A 67 0.81 -1.42 8.62
N LEU A 68 1.20 -1.93 7.47
CA LEU A 68 0.39 -2.85 6.66
C LEU A 68 0.12 -4.16 7.42
N SER A 69 1.13 -4.80 7.98
CA SER A 69 1.01 -6.06 8.73
C SER A 69 0.04 -5.95 9.91
N ASN A 70 0.12 -4.85 10.65
CA ASN A 70 -0.75 -4.61 11.80
C ASN A 70 -2.21 -4.38 11.38
N ASN A 71 -2.42 -3.74 10.23
CA ASN A 71 -3.77 -3.43 9.75
C ASN A 71 -4.41 -4.57 8.93
N LEU A 72 -3.60 -5.46 8.34
CA LEU A 72 -4.11 -6.63 7.63
C LEU A 72 -4.97 -7.54 8.50
N LYS A 73 -4.63 -7.69 9.77
CA LYS A 73 -5.46 -8.42 10.75
C LYS A 73 -6.86 -7.81 10.91
N THR A 74 -6.95 -6.48 10.79
CA THR A 74 -8.24 -5.78 10.84
C THR A 74 -8.98 -5.93 9.52
N LEU A 75 -8.28 -5.81 8.40
CA LEU A 75 -8.85 -6.03 7.07
C LEU A 75 -9.39 -7.46 6.90
N SER A 76 -8.77 -8.47 7.51
CA SER A 76 -9.24 -9.85 7.42
C SER A 76 -10.64 -10.09 7.98
N LYS A 77 -11.17 -9.15 8.77
CA LYS A 77 -12.54 -9.14 9.28
C LYS A 77 -13.56 -8.56 8.29
N LEU A 78 -13.11 -7.96 7.22
CA LEU A 78 -13.93 -7.39 6.15
C LEU A 78 -14.19 -8.42 5.05
N SER A 79 -15.07 -8.08 4.12
CA SER A 79 -15.29 -8.95 2.96
C SER A 79 -14.01 -9.12 2.14
N GLN A 80 -13.85 -10.28 1.52
CA GLN A 80 -12.70 -10.58 0.67
C GLN A 80 -12.48 -9.51 -0.41
N ARG A 81 -13.56 -9.04 -1.03
CA ARG A 81 -13.53 -7.99 -2.03
C ARG A 81 -12.87 -6.71 -1.50
N VAL A 82 -13.21 -6.28 -0.27
CA VAL A 82 -12.64 -5.08 0.34
C VAL A 82 -11.17 -5.26 0.65
N GLN A 83 -10.79 -6.45 1.14
CA GLN A 83 -9.39 -6.79 1.39
C GLN A 83 -8.55 -6.70 0.11
N GLU A 84 -8.98 -7.38 -0.96
CA GLU A 84 -8.30 -7.41 -2.24
C GLU A 84 -8.21 -6.01 -2.87
N THR A 85 -9.32 -5.27 -2.89
CA THR A 85 -9.34 -3.90 -3.42
C THR A 85 -8.39 -2.98 -2.64
N THR A 86 -8.37 -3.08 -1.32
CA THR A 86 -7.49 -2.26 -0.47
C THR A 86 -6.03 -2.60 -0.71
N LEU A 87 -5.67 -3.88 -0.72
CA LEU A 87 -4.29 -4.31 -0.96
C LEU A 87 -3.81 -3.90 -2.35
N PHE A 88 -4.64 -4.09 -3.37
CA PHE A 88 -4.31 -3.69 -4.73
C PHE A 88 -4.09 -2.16 -4.84
N SER A 89 -4.99 -1.37 -4.26
CA SER A 89 -4.87 0.09 -4.23
C SER A 89 -3.59 0.55 -3.52
N VAL A 90 -3.28 -0.05 -2.39
CA VAL A 90 -2.05 0.22 -1.62
C VAL A 90 -0.80 -0.11 -2.43
N CYS A 91 -0.77 -1.26 -3.11
CA CYS A 91 0.36 -1.64 -3.95
C CYS A 91 0.58 -0.67 -5.12
N LEU A 92 -0.51 -0.27 -5.79
CA LEU A 92 -0.43 0.74 -6.85
C LEU A 92 0.04 2.10 -6.33
N PHE A 93 -0.44 2.50 -5.17
CA PHE A 93 -0.06 3.76 -4.53
C PHE A 93 1.44 3.76 -4.18
N LEU A 94 1.93 2.70 -3.52
CA LEU A 94 3.34 2.53 -3.19
C LEU A 94 4.22 2.60 -4.45
N ASN A 95 3.83 1.88 -5.49
CA ASN A 95 4.55 1.88 -6.75
C ASN A 95 4.66 3.31 -7.33
N ARG A 96 3.54 4.02 -7.44
CA ARG A 96 3.53 5.39 -7.96
C ARG A 96 4.37 6.33 -7.11
N SER A 97 4.19 6.30 -5.79
CA SER A 97 4.92 7.18 -4.86
C SER A 97 6.44 6.96 -4.92
N LEU A 98 6.88 5.70 -5.02
CA LEU A 98 8.30 5.38 -5.17
C LEU A 98 8.84 5.79 -6.55
N MET A 99 8.06 5.58 -7.62
CA MET A 99 8.45 6.01 -8.96
C MET A 99 8.53 7.53 -9.06
N ASP A 100 7.54 8.25 -8.53
CA ASP A 100 7.52 9.72 -8.52
C ASP A 100 8.73 10.26 -7.74
N TRP A 101 9.06 9.64 -6.61
CA TRP A 101 10.25 9.99 -5.85
C TRP A 101 11.53 9.76 -6.63
N LEU A 102 11.72 8.59 -7.21
CA LEU A 102 12.96 8.24 -7.92
C LEU A 102 13.13 9.03 -9.23
N THR A 103 12.05 9.46 -9.86
CA THR A 103 12.10 10.18 -11.15
C THR A 103 11.97 11.69 -11.02
N GLY A 104 11.34 12.17 -9.95
CA GLY A 104 10.98 13.59 -9.78
C GLY A 104 11.93 14.40 -8.91
N ASP A 105 12.53 13.79 -7.89
CA ASP A 105 13.24 14.54 -6.84
C ASP A 105 14.78 14.49 -6.97
N ILE A 106 15.29 13.78 -7.97
CA ILE A 106 16.72 13.69 -8.16
C ILE A 106 17.14 14.74 -9.20
N ASP A 107 17.40 15.96 -8.72
CA ASP A 107 17.86 17.06 -9.58
C ASP A 107 19.22 16.76 -10.23
N ASP A 108 20.08 16.04 -9.54
CA ASP A 108 21.40 15.64 -10.03
C ASP A 108 21.67 14.15 -9.79
N PRO A 109 21.49 13.29 -10.81
CA PRO A 109 21.77 11.86 -10.68
C PRO A 109 23.24 11.53 -10.32
N SER A 110 24.17 12.47 -10.50
CA SER A 110 25.59 12.25 -10.21
C SER A 110 25.91 12.13 -8.71
N ILE A 111 25.01 12.59 -7.86
CA ILE A 111 25.17 12.49 -6.39
C ILE A 111 24.82 11.10 -5.84
N ILE A 112 24.16 10.27 -6.64
CA ILE A 112 23.70 8.95 -6.19
C ILE A 112 24.87 7.99 -6.15
N THR A 113 25.19 7.54 -4.95
CA THR A 113 26.25 6.54 -4.77
C THR A 113 25.77 5.13 -5.09
N GLN A 114 26.72 4.23 -5.35
CA GLN A 114 26.42 2.82 -5.56
C GLN A 114 25.73 2.19 -4.32
N ASN A 115 26.10 2.62 -3.12
CA ASN A 115 25.51 2.13 -1.88
C ASN A 115 24.06 2.62 -1.69
N ALA A 116 23.76 3.86 -2.10
CA ALA A 116 22.38 4.34 -2.14
C ALA A 116 21.51 3.53 -3.11
N LEU A 117 22.02 3.18 -4.30
CA LEU A 117 21.31 2.30 -5.23
C LEU A 117 21.11 0.89 -4.65
N ARG A 118 22.11 0.34 -3.96
CA ARG A 118 21.97 -0.96 -3.27
C ARG A 118 20.92 -0.89 -2.17
N GLN A 119 20.85 0.21 -1.42
CA GLN A 119 19.82 0.41 -0.41
C GLN A 119 18.42 0.41 -1.02
N LEU A 120 18.22 1.15 -2.12
CA LEU A 120 16.93 1.17 -2.82
C LEU A 120 16.52 -0.22 -3.35
N LEU A 121 17.46 -0.96 -3.93
CA LEU A 121 17.19 -2.33 -4.38
C LEU A 121 16.84 -3.25 -3.21
N LEU A 122 17.51 -3.10 -2.08
CA LEU A 122 17.21 -3.86 -0.88
C LEU A 122 15.81 -3.53 -0.34
N ASP A 123 15.45 -2.26 -0.34
CA ASP A 123 14.13 -1.78 0.06
C ASP A 123 13.01 -2.35 -0.83
N LEU A 124 13.20 -2.36 -2.14
CA LEU A 124 12.28 -2.97 -3.09
C LEU A 124 12.13 -4.48 -2.85
N ASN A 125 13.24 -5.20 -2.64
CA ASN A 125 13.21 -6.63 -2.33
C ASN A 125 12.39 -6.93 -1.07
N TYR A 126 12.48 -6.10 -0.03
CA TYR A 126 11.67 -6.26 1.18
C TYR A 126 10.18 -6.06 0.91
N LEU A 127 9.81 -5.07 0.10
CA LEU A 127 8.42 -4.84 -0.31
C LEU A 127 7.87 -5.98 -1.18
N GLU A 128 8.67 -6.47 -2.13
CA GLU A 128 8.30 -7.62 -2.98
C GLU A 128 8.07 -8.88 -2.15
N HIS A 129 8.96 -9.16 -1.21
CA HIS A 129 8.82 -10.30 -0.31
C HIS A 129 7.57 -10.20 0.55
N PHE A 130 7.32 -9.03 1.14
CA PHE A 130 6.11 -8.77 1.90
C PHE A 130 4.84 -8.95 1.05
N ALA A 131 4.82 -8.43 -0.17
CA ALA A 131 3.69 -8.58 -1.08
C ALA A 131 3.44 -10.06 -1.43
N ALA A 132 4.50 -10.81 -1.74
CA ALA A 132 4.42 -12.23 -2.07
C ALA A 132 3.90 -13.10 -0.91
N GLU A 133 4.24 -12.75 0.33
CA GLU A 133 3.75 -13.47 1.52
C GLU A 133 2.32 -13.11 1.91
N THR A 134 1.91 -11.89 1.60
CA THR A 134 0.67 -11.31 2.12
C THR A 134 -0.49 -11.41 1.16
N LEU A 135 -0.21 -11.29 -0.15
CA LEU A 135 -1.23 -11.43 -1.17
C LEU A 135 -1.56 -12.92 -1.31
N PRO A 136 -2.85 -13.31 -1.19
CA PRO A 136 -3.24 -14.68 -1.43
C PRO A 136 -2.78 -15.08 -2.83
N ASN A 137 -2.29 -16.33 -2.97
CA ASN A 137 -1.98 -16.94 -4.26
C ASN A 137 -3.26 -17.04 -5.12
N SER A 138 -3.79 -15.90 -5.51
CA SER A 138 -4.78 -15.86 -6.56
C SER A 138 -4.03 -16.12 -7.84
N ASN A 139 -4.40 -17.19 -8.54
CA ASN A 139 -4.00 -17.42 -9.93
C ASN A 139 -4.46 -16.29 -10.88
N ASP A 140 -4.91 -15.18 -10.33
CA ASP A 140 -5.23 -13.94 -11.02
C ASP A 140 -3.99 -13.03 -11.02
N THR A 141 -3.33 -13.03 -12.14
CA THR A 141 -2.11 -12.37 -12.58
C THR A 141 -2.03 -10.85 -12.34
N ASN A 142 -3.09 -10.20 -11.89
CA ASN A 142 -3.16 -8.73 -11.90
C ASN A 142 -2.43 -8.02 -10.74
N ALA A 143 -2.30 -8.65 -9.57
CA ALA A 143 -1.65 -8.00 -8.41
C ALA A 143 -0.11 -8.13 -8.46
N SER A 144 0.39 -9.25 -8.98
CA SER A 144 1.82 -9.49 -9.20
C SER A 144 2.39 -8.61 -10.31
N GLU A 145 1.62 -8.35 -11.37
CA GLU A 145 2.04 -7.48 -12.48
C GLU A 145 2.22 -6.02 -12.05
N ALA A 146 1.49 -5.54 -11.03
CA ALA A 146 1.63 -4.16 -10.54
C ALA A 146 3.01 -3.90 -9.90
N PHE A 147 3.67 -4.92 -9.33
CA PHE A 147 5.02 -4.81 -8.77
C PHE A 147 6.13 -5.17 -9.77
N VAL A 148 5.87 -6.08 -10.71
CA VAL A 148 6.86 -6.54 -11.69
C VAL A 148 7.13 -5.52 -12.80
N GLN A 149 6.22 -4.57 -13.04
CA GLN A 149 6.42 -3.51 -14.05
C GLN A 149 7.38 -2.39 -13.64
N VAL A 150 8.00 -2.49 -12.46
CA VAL A 150 8.95 -1.49 -11.91
C VAL A 150 10.42 -1.89 -12.13
N CYS A 151 10.67 -3.10 -12.63
CA CYS A 151 12.04 -3.59 -12.92
C CYS A 151 12.36 -3.51 -14.40
#